data_03b8217bb9ee0bfd6eab9da4374dcec3
#
_entry.id   03b8217bb9ee0bfd6eab9da4374dcec3
#
_cell.length_a   1.000
_cell.length_b   1.000
_cell.length_c   1.000
_cell.angle_alpha   90.00
_cell.angle_beta   90.00
_cell.angle_gamma   90.00
#
_symmetry.space_group_name_H-M   'P 1'
#
loop_
_entity.id
_entity.type
_entity.pdbx_description
1 polymer ?
#
loop_
_entity_poly.entity_id
_entity_poly.type
_entity_poly.pdbx_seq_one_letter_code
_entity_poly.pdbx_strand_id
1 'polypeptide(L)'
;MLMKTQFLTVFGAAALAVFPAEPEACTRAVYLGPDGMTVTGRTMDWREDPLTNLYIFPRGTARRGANTDDTVFWTSKYGSLSAAGYDIGITDGMNEAGLVANLLFLPESVYERPGDTRPVMGLSIWTQYVLDNFATVDEAVAELSKEKFRIDAPDLPNGVQSRLHLAVSDPSGDSAIFEYIDGRLVIHHGRQYQVMTNSPFYDQQLAILDYWQQIGGLTMLPGTNRAPDRFVRASFYINAVVKSPDPKIAVPAVMSVMRNVSVPYGISTPDKPHISSTRWRTVCDQ
;
A
#
# COMPACT_ATOMS: atom_id res chain seq x y z
N MET A 1 -66.92 0.04 -33.93
CA MET A 1 -65.67 0.78 -34.16
C MET A 1 -64.96 0.84 -32.81
N LEU A 2 -64.10 -0.15 -32.54
CA LEU A 2 -63.36 -0.27 -31.25
C LEU A 2 -62.00 0.42 -31.38
N MET A 3 -61.83 1.46 -30.60
CA MET A 3 -60.47 2.07 -30.42
C MET A 3 -59.66 1.22 -29.48
N LYS A 4 -58.51 0.68 -29.94
CA LYS A 4 -57.48 0.04 -29.12
C LYS A 4 -56.54 1.12 -28.58
N THR A 5 -56.57 1.36 -27.28
CA THR A 5 -55.60 2.21 -26.57
C THR A 5 -54.33 1.38 -26.32
N GLN A 6 -53.23 1.75 -26.93
CA GLN A 6 -51.91 1.18 -26.63
C GLN A 6 -51.31 1.93 -25.44
N PHE A 7 -51.01 1.23 -24.36
CA PHE A 7 -50.18 1.73 -23.26
C PHE A 7 -48.71 1.59 -23.63
N LEU A 8 -48.05 2.71 -23.74
CA LEU A 8 -46.57 2.77 -23.92
C LEU A 8 -45.93 2.72 -22.53
N THR A 9 -45.32 1.58 -22.18
CA THR A 9 -44.56 1.44 -20.94
C THR A 9 -43.14 1.95 -21.19
N VAL A 10 -42.81 3.13 -20.64
CA VAL A 10 -41.46 3.67 -20.67
C VAL A 10 -40.64 3.00 -19.55
N PHE A 11 -39.77 2.10 -19.91
CA PHE A 11 -38.73 1.60 -19.02
C PHE A 11 -37.64 2.69 -18.86
N GLY A 12 -37.67 3.40 -17.73
CA GLY A 12 -36.58 4.28 -17.32
C GLY A 12 -35.38 3.41 -16.85
N ALA A 13 -34.37 3.30 -17.70
CA ALA A 13 -33.07 2.78 -17.26
C ALA A 13 -32.42 3.80 -16.31
N ALA A 14 -32.46 3.53 -15.01
CA ALA A 14 -31.64 4.26 -14.05
C ALA A 14 -30.16 3.89 -14.33
N ALA A 15 -29.44 4.76 -15.00
CA ALA A 15 -28.01 4.66 -15.09
C ALA A 15 -27.44 4.90 -13.68
N LEU A 16 -27.02 3.85 -12.99
CA LEU A 16 -26.15 3.95 -11.84
C LEU A 16 -24.85 4.63 -12.32
N ALA A 17 -24.70 5.91 -12.01
CA ALA A 17 -23.45 6.61 -12.18
C ALA A 17 -22.46 5.97 -11.19
N VAL A 18 -21.67 5.02 -11.65
CA VAL A 18 -20.47 4.56 -10.96
C VAL A 18 -19.49 5.72 -11.04
N PHE A 19 -19.48 6.55 -10.00
CA PHE A 19 -18.39 7.52 -9.84
C PHE A 19 -17.13 6.69 -9.63
N PRO A 20 -16.11 6.78 -10.51
CA PRO A 20 -14.84 6.13 -10.26
C PRO A 20 -14.31 6.69 -8.94
N ALA A 21 -13.98 5.80 -7.98
CA ALA A 21 -13.29 6.19 -6.77
C ALA A 21 -12.08 7.05 -7.16
N GLU A 22 -11.94 8.22 -6.54
CA GLU A 22 -10.79 9.10 -6.77
C GLU A 22 -9.51 8.29 -6.53
N PRO A 23 -8.54 8.29 -7.45
CA PRO A 23 -7.33 7.51 -7.28
C PRO A 23 -6.52 8.07 -6.11
N GLU A 24 -6.62 7.43 -4.97
CA GLU A 24 -5.69 7.68 -3.87
C GLU A 24 -4.33 7.15 -4.29
N ALA A 25 -3.28 7.91 -3.99
CA ALA A 25 -2.02 7.74 -4.67
C ALA A 25 -0.89 7.55 -3.65
N CYS A 26 -0.43 6.32 -3.44
CA CYS A 26 0.81 6.03 -2.70
C CYS A 26 1.75 5.23 -3.59
N THR A 27 3.05 5.32 -3.32
CA THR A 27 4.05 4.51 -4.01
C THR A 27 5.09 4.02 -3.01
N ARG A 28 5.45 2.75 -3.10
CA ARG A 28 6.59 2.15 -2.42
C ARG A 28 7.54 1.58 -3.46
N ALA A 29 8.86 1.72 -3.27
CA ALA A 29 9.88 1.10 -4.11
C ALA A 29 11.08 0.68 -3.28
N VAL A 30 11.62 -0.52 -3.54
CA VAL A 30 12.82 -1.08 -2.92
C VAL A 30 13.98 -0.97 -3.89
N TYR A 31 15.02 -0.31 -3.46
CA TYR A 31 16.30 -0.24 -4.15
C TYR A 31 17.17 -1.42 -3.70
N LEU A 32 17.71 -2.13 -4.67
CA LEU A 32 18.71 -3.17 -4.47
C LEU A 32 20.03 -2.68 -5.05
N GLY A 33 21.00 -2.41 -4.19
CA GLY A 33 22.35 -2.01 -4.52
C GLY A 33 23.36 -3.15 -4.40
N PRO A 34 24.63 -2.90 -4.73
CA PRO A 34 25.74 -3.82 -4.45
C PRO A 34 25.98 -3.97 -2.95
N ASP A 35 26.72 -5.02 -2.59
CA ASP A 35 27.17 -5.33 -1.22
C ASP A 35 26.03 -5.41 -0.18
N GLY A 36 24.85 -5.84 -0.62
CA GLY A 36 23.67 -5.98 0.26
C GLY A 36 22.93 -4.68 0.57
N MET A 37 23.30 -3.54 -0.06
CA MET A 37 22.61 -2.27 0.13
C MET A 37 21.13 -2.39 -0.26
N THR A 38 20.24 -2.26 0.71
CA THR A 38 18.79 -2.26 0.54
C THR A 38 18.20 -0.98 1.12
N VAL A 39 17.44 -0.25 0.30
CA VAL A 39 16.80 1.01 0.72
C VAL A 39 15.36 1.02 0.23
N THR A 40 14.42 1.22 1.14
CA THR A 40 13.00 1.34 0.78
C THR A 40 12.54 2.79 0.83
N GLY A 41 12.00 3.28 -0.30
CA GLY A 41 11.34 4.58 -0.40
C GLY A 41 9.83 4.45 -0.47
N ARG A 42 9.13 5.45 0.11
CA ARG A 42 7.66 5.51 0.06
C ARG A 42 7.16 6.94 -0.05
N THR A 43 6.05 7.17 -0.80
CA THR A 43 5.26 8.41 -0.82
C THR A 43 3.91 8.19 -0.15
N MET A 44 3.52 9.06 0.78
CA MET A 44 2.15 9.14 1.30
C MET A 44 1.40 10.20 0.48
N ASP A 45 0.48 9.74 -0.31
CA ASP A 45 -0.33 10.62 -1.13
C ASP A 45 -1.79 10.51 -0.67
N TRP A 46 -2.35 11.64 -0.23
CA TRP A 46 -3.69 11.67 0.36
C TRP A 46 -4.40 13.00 0.03
N ARG A 47 -5.72 12.97 -0.08
CA ARG A 47 -6.52 14.15 -0.43
C ARG A 47 -6.49 15.25 0.64
N GLU A 48 -6.31 14.88 1.91
CA GLU A 48 -6.22 15.79 3.04
C GLU A 48 -4.95 15.53 3.86
N ASP A 49 -4.68 16.34 4.86
CA ASP A 49 -3.59 16.06 5.79
C ASP A 49 -4.01 14.93 6.74
N PRO A 50 -3.33 13.77 6.70
CA PRO A 50 -3.61 12.68 7.63
C PRO A 50 -3.03 12.92 9.03
N LEU A 51 -2.55 14.12 9.35
CA LEU A 51 -1.97 14.51 10.64
C LEU A 51 -0.95 13.49 11.15
N THR A 52 -0.03 13.07 10.26
CA THR A 52 0.90 11.98 10.53
C THR A 52 1.92 12.36 11.60
N ASN A 53 1.98 11.55 12.66
CA ASN A 53 3.01 11.61 13.69
C ASN A 53 3.96 10.40 13.59
N LEU A 54 5.18 10.58 14.10
CA LEU A 54 6.17 9.51 14.22
C LEU A 54 6.22 9.01 15.67
N TYR A 55 6.16 7.70 15.84
CA TYR A 55 6.20 7.03 17.13
C TYR A 55 7.39 6.07 17.21
N ILE A 56 8.08 6.09 18.34
CA ILE A 56 9.06 5.08 18.71
C ILE A 56 8.38 4.10 19.65
N PHE A 57 8.31 2.84 19.24
CA PHE A 57 7.75 1.78 20.04
C PHE A 57 8.87 0.86 20.56
N PRO A 58 9.02 0.72 21.87
CA PRO A 58 10.03 -0.17 22.45
C PRO A 58 9.62 -1.65 22.31
N ARG A 59 10.61 -2.54 22.29
CA ARG A 59 10.40 -3.99 22.47
C ARG A 59 9.76 -4.27 23.82
N GLY A 60 9.10 -5.42 23.97
CA GLY A 60 8.46 -5.84 25.21
C GLY A 60 7.10 -5.18 25.48
N THR A 61 6.58 -4.39 24.54
CA THR A 61 5.24 -3.79 24.66
C THR A 61 4.15 -4.84 24.44
N ALA A 62 3.25 -5.03 25.43
CA ALA A 62 2.08 -5.87 25.25
C ALA A 62 1.04 -5.16 24.37
N ARG A 63 0.50 -5.88 23.40
CA ARG A 63 -0.44 -5.33 22.40
C ARG A 63 -1.64 -6.25 22.20
N ARG A 64 -2.68 -5.66 21.61
CA ARG A 64 -3.89 -6.36 21.17
C ARG A 64 -4.28 -5.91 19.76
N GLY A 65 -4.86 -6.81 18.97
CA GLY A 65 -5.23 -6.58 17.58
C GLY A 65 -6.42 -5.64 17.40
N ALA A 66 -7.38 -5.69 18.34
CA ALA A 66 -8.58 -4.85 18.31
C ALA A 66 -9.13 -4.68 19.73
N ASN A 67 -10.08 -3.76 19.90
CA ASN A 67 -10.75 -3.56 21.21
C ASN A 67 -12.00 -4.46 21.34
N THR A 68 -11.83 -5.76 21.05
CA THR A 68 -12.86 -6.80 21.17
C THR A 68 -12.30 -7.98 21.97
N ASP A 69 -13.16 -8.86 22.49
CA ASP A 69 -12.72 -10.00 23.30
C ASP A 69 -12.09 -11.11 22.44
N ASP A 70 -12.51 -11.24 21.18
CA ASP A 70 -12.05 -12.21 20.20
C ASP A 70 -10.84 -11.72 19.38
N THR A 71 -9.90 -11.02 20.01
CA THR A 71 -8.76 -10.40 19.33
C THR A 71 -7.45 -11.15 19.52
N VAL A 72 -6.47 -10.85 18.64
CA VAL A 72 -5.09 -11.32 18.76
C VAL A 72 -4.34 -10.56 19.85
N PHE A 73 -3.52 -11.25 20.65
CA PHE A 73 -2.59 -10.66 21.61
C PHE A 73 -1.16 -11.05 21.30
N TRP A 74 -0.22 -10.09 21.47
CA TRP A 74 1.21 -10.35 21.36
C TRP A 74 2.03 -9.41 22.24
N THR A 75 3.31 -9.73 22.37
CA THR A 75 4.30 -8.83 22.96
C THR A 75 5.34 -8.53 21.88
N SER A 76 5.64 -7.25 21.65
CA SER A 76 6.60 -6.86 20.63
C SER A 76 7.97 -7.46 20.88
N LYS A 77 8.52 -8.16 19.90
CA LYS A 77 9.88 -8.71 19.91
C LYS A 77 10.91 -7.66 19.55
N TYR A 78 10.53 -6.74 18.64
CA TYR A 78 11.39 -5.69 18.08
C TYR A 78 10.85 -4.32 18.44
N GLY A 79 11.77 -3.38 18.69
CA GLY A 79 11.46 -1.96 18.70
C GLY A 79 11.29 -1.44 17.28
N SER A 80 10.51 -0.38 17.10
CA SER A 80 10.26 0.20 15.78
C SER A 80 10.08 1.71 15.83
N LEU A 81 10.38 2.36 14.68
CA LEU A 81 9.94 3.72 14.36
C LEU A 81 8.81 3.61 13.35
N SER A 82 7.66 4.17 13.67
CA SER A 82 6.45 4.02 12.87
C SER A 82 5.76 5.36 12.64
N ALA A 83 5.13 5.52 11.47
CA ALA A 83 4.30 6.66 11.12
C ALA A 83 2.81 6.28 11.26
N ALA A 84 2.07 7.06 12.04
CA ALA A 84 0.63 6.88 12.24
C ALA A 84 -0.15 7.97 11.49
N GLY A 85 -1.09 7.55 10.64
CA GLY A 85 -2.07 8.45 10.05
C GLY A 85 -3.25 8.68 10.98
N TYR A 86 -3.73 9.91 11.10
CA TYR A 86 -4.82 10.36 11.99
C TYR A 86 -4.60 10.04 13.48
N ASP A 87 -3.37 9.75 13.88
CA ASP A 87 -3.02 9.16 15.19
C ASP A 87 -3.76 7.85 15.53
N ILE A 88 -4.28 7.15 14.51
CA ILE A 88 -5.09 5.94 14.68
C ILE A 88 -4.39 4.72 14.09
N GLY A 89 -3.89 4.83 12.86
CA GLY A 89 -3.40 3.67 12.10
C GLY A 89 -1.94 3.78 11.71
N ILE A 90 -1.17 2.72 11.97
CA ILE A 90 0.22 2.63 11.53
C ILE A 90 0.25 2.32 10.04
N THR A 91 0.76 3.29 9.27
CA THR A 91 0.80 3.21 7.80
C THR A 91 2.19 2.89 7.26
N ASP A 92 3.24 3.10 8.06
CA ASP A 92 4.63 2.99 7.64
C ASP A 92 5.52 2.74 8.85
N GLY A 93 6.63 2.04 8.67
CA GLY A 93 7.60 1.89 9.75
C GLY A 93 8.76 0.97 9.39
N MET A 94 9.79 1.04 10.23
CA MET A 94 10.94 0.15 10.22
C MET A 94 11.22 -0.32 11.64
N ASN A 95 11.50 -1.60 11.81
CA ASN A 95 11.94 -2.14 13.09
C ASN A 95 13.47 -2.21 13.19
N GLU A 96 13.95 -2.51 14.38
CA GLU A 96 15.38 -2.57 14.69
C GLU A 96 16.14 -3.72 14.00
N ALA A 97 15.42 -4.68 13.39
CA ALA A 97 16.02 -5.71 12.53
C ALA A 97 16.16 -5.26 11.08
N GLY A 98 15.70 -4.04 10.74
CA GLY A 98 15.69 -3.50 9.38
C GLY A 98 14.50 -3.93 8.53
N LEU A 99 13.51 -4.64 9.09
CA LEU A 99 12.27 -4.92 8.38
C LEU A 99 11.46 -3.64 8.22
N VAL A 100 11.10 -3.30 6.98
CA VAL A 100 10.23 -2.18 6.63
C VAL A 100 8.86 -2.71 6.25
N ALA A 101 7.80 -2.07 6.75
CA ALA A 101 6.42 -2.38 6.40
C ALA A 101 5.69 -1.10 5.97
N ASN A 102 4.95 -1.19 4.86
CA ASN A 102 4.23 -0.05 4.26
C ASN A 102 2.80 -0.48 3.92
N LEU A 103 1.82 0.28 4.41
CA LEU A 103 0.41 0.06 4.17
C LEU A 103 -0.10 1.12 3.18
N LEU A 104 -0.60 0.69 2.02
CA LEU A 104 -1.06 1.57 0.95
C LEU A 104 -2.54 1.31 0.65
N PHE A 105 -3.22 2.31 0.11
CA PHE A 105 -4.63 2.21 -0.26
C PHE A 105 -4.83 1.32 -1.49
N LEU A 106 -5.80 0.39 -1.39
CA LEU A 106 -6.24 -0.48 -2.49
C LEU A 106 -7.77 -0.64 -2.39
N PRO A 107 -8.55 0.16 -3.10
CA PRO A 107 -10.02 0.16 -2.97
C PRO A 107 -10.66 -1.18 -3.32
N GLU A 108 -9.98 -2.03 -4.10
CA GLU A 108 -10.43 -3.37 -4.47
C GLU A 108 -10.26 -4.40 -3.34
N SER A 109 -9.54 -4.10 -2.25
CA SER A 109 -9.37 -5.04 -1.12
C SER A 109 -10.70 -5.44 -0.50
N VAL A 110 -10.91 -6.74 -0.32
CA VAL A 110 -12.08 -7.32 0.37
C VAL A 110 -11.57 -8.27 1.44
N TYR A 111 -11.76 -7.91 2.72
CA TYR A 111 -11.30 -8.72 3.85
C TYR A 111 -12.35 -9.70 4.34
N GLU A 112 -13.61 -9.37 4.13
CA GLU A 112 -14.76 -10.06 4.68
C GLU A 112 -14.91 -11.45 4.07
N ARG A 113 -15.04 -12.46 4.93
CA ARG A 113 -15.36 -13.84 4.58
C ARG A 113 -16.60 -14.27 5.38
N PRO A 114 -17.70 -14.62 4.73
CA PRO A 114 -18.90 -15.05 5.44
C PRO A 114 -18.62 -16.21 6.43
N GLY A 115 -19.04 -16.04 7.68
CA GLY A 115 -18.87 -17.04 8.73
C GLY A 115 -17.46 -17.15 9.29
N ASP A 116 -16.59 -16.18 9.05
CA ASP A 116 -15.22 -16.16 9.60
C ASP A 116 -15.24 -15.91 11.12
N THR A 117 -14.77 -16.91 11.89
CA THR A 117 -14.71 -16.88 13.35
C THR A 117 -13.28 -16.72 13.91
N ARG A 118 -12.31 -16.46 13.02
CA ARG A 118 -10.92 -16.24 13.43
C ARG A 118 -10.81 -14.97 14.31
N PRO A 119 -9.83 -14.93 15.25
CA PRO A 119 -9.59 -13.72 16.04
C PRO A 119 -9.42 -12.46 15.19
N VAL A 120 -9.82 -11.32 15.75
CA VAL A 120 -9.77 -10.02 15.05
C VAL A 120 -8.37 -9.42 15.11
N MET A 121 -7.90 -8.91 13.95
CA MET A 121 -6.79 -7.98 13.79
C MET A 121 -7.32 -6.71 13.16
N GLY A 122 -7.27 -5.59 13.88
CA GLY A 122 -7.60 -4.29 13.30
C GLY A 122 -6.61 -3.90 12.21
N LEU A 123 -7.13 -3.39 11.09
CA LEU A 123 -6.30 -2.92 9.99
C LEU A 123 -5.32 -1.81 10.44
N SER A 124 -5.74 -0.95 11.37
CA SER A 124 -4.94 0.13 11.93
C SER A 124 -3.67 -0.31 12.68
N ILE A 125 -3.61 -1.56 13.15
CA ILE A 125 -2.48 -2.11 13.90
C ILE A 125 -1.76 -3.25 13.15
N TRP A 126 -2.24 -3.67 11.99
CA TRP A 126 -1.68 -4.79 11.24
C TRP A 126 -0.21 -4.55 10.84
N THR A 127 0.12 -3.36 10.36
CA THR A 127 1.52 -2.97 10.07
C THR A 127 2.40 -3.08 11.32
N GLN A 128 1.90 -2.60 12.48
CA GLN A 128 2.65 -2.69 13.73
C GLN A 128 2.81 -4.15 14.20
N TYR A 129 1.81 -5.01 14.00
CA TYR A 129 1.93 -6.44 14.28
C TYR A 129 3.11 -7.06 13.52
N VAL A 130 3.27 -6.70 12.24
CA VAL A 130 4.38 -7.18 11.41
C VAL A 130 5.72 -6.66 11.92
N LEU A 131 5.83 -5.37 12.20
CA LEU A 131 7.06 -4.76 12.73
C LEU A 131 7.45 -5.30 14.12
N ASP A 132 6.46 -5.61 14.95
CA ASP A 132 6.68 -6.13 16.29
C ASP A 132 7.20 -7.59 16.32
N ASN A 133 6.83 -8.38 15.31
CA ASN A 133 6.98 -9.85 15.42
C ASN A 133 8.04 -10.45 14.50
N PHE A 134 8.40 -9.81 13.39
CA PHE A 134 9.25 -10.42 12.36
C PHE A 134 10.52 -9.62 12.11
N ALA A 135 11.64 -10.33 11.88
CA ALA A 135 12.91 -9.76 11.47
C ALA A 135 13.08 -9.81 9.94
N THR A 136 12.46 -10.77 9.28
CA THR A 136 12.63 -11.03 7.85
C THR A 136 11.29 -11.15 7.13
N VAL A 137 11.33 -10.97 5.81
CA VAL A 137 10.17 -11.18 4.93
C VAL A 137 9.72 -12.63 4.98
N ASP A 138 10.65 -13.59 4.96
CA ASP A 138 10.34 -15.02 5.06
C ASP A 138 9.54 -15.35 6.33
N GLU A 139 9.92 -14.80 7.49
CA GLU A 139 9.18 -14.99 8.75
C GLU A 139 7.76 -14.43 8.64
N ALA A 140 7.61 -13.22 8.08
CA ALA A 140 6.31 -12.58 7.90
C ALA A 140 5.41 -13.41 6.95
N VAL A 141 5.94 -13.85 5.81
CA VAL A 141 5.23 -14.69 4.84
C VAL A 141 4.83 -16.03 5.45
N ALA A 142 5.76 -16.71 6.14
CA ALA A 142 5.51 -18.01 6.78
C ALA A 142 4.41 -17.93 7.85
N GLU A 143 4.28 -16.82 8.57
CA GLU A 143 3.26 -16.67 9.60
C GLU A 143 1.94 -16.16 9.03
N LEU A 144 1.95 -15.12 8.18
CA LEU A 144 0.73 -14.52 7.64
C LEU A 144 -0.02 -15.47 6.68
N SER A 145 0.70 -16.32 5.95
CA SER A 145 0.09 -17.34 5.08
C SER A 145 -0.79 -18.36 5.83
N LYS A 146 -0.63 -18.48 7.15
CA LYS A 146 -1.49 -19.34 7.97
C LYS A 146 -2.86 -18.74 8.24
N GLU A 147 -3.07 -17.49 7.88
CA GLU A 147 -4.34 -16.74 8.05
C GLU A 147 -4.97 -16.94 9.44
N LYS A 148 -4.21 -16.81 10.52
CA LYS A 148 -4.65 -17.07 11.91
C LYS A 148 -5.65 -16.05 12.46
N PHE A 149 -5.84 -14.93 11.77
CA PHE A 149 -6.77 -13.87 12.15
C PHE A 149 -7.52 -13.35 10.91
N ARG A 150 -8.58 -12.63 11.15
CA ARG A 150 -9.32 -11.87 10.15
C ARG A 150 -9.03 -10.38 10.33
N ILE A 151 -8.99 -9.63 9.21
CA ILE A 151 -8.82 -8.18 9.28
C ILE A 151 -10.19 -7.53 9.55
N ASP A 152 -10.20 -6.60 10.52
CA ASP A 152 -11.30 -5.67 10.76
C ASP A 152 -10.89 -4.27 10.30
N ALA A 153 -11.65 -3.71 9.38
CA ALA A 153 -11.30 -2.49 8.67
C ALA A 153 -12.44 -1.46 8.76
N PRO A 154 -12.60 -0.78 9.89
CA PRO A 154 -13.59 0.28 10.03
C PRO A 154 -13.27 1.45 9.10
N ASP A 155 -14.28 2.25 8.75
CA ASP A 155 -14.10 3.44 7.94
C ASP A 155 -13.11 4.41 8.60
N LEU A 156 -12.36 5.14 7.77
CA LEU A 156 -11.47 6.20 8.19
C LEU A 156 -12.25 7.39 8.76
N PRO A 157 -11.63 8.28 9.55
CA PRO A 157 -12.31 9.46 10.13
C PRO A 157 -13.01 10.35 9.11
N ASN A 158 -12.56 10.34 7.87
CA ASN A 158 -13.15 11.09 6.75
C ASN A 158 -14.28 10.34 6.02
N GLY A 159 -14.71 9.17 6.53
CA GLY A 159 -15.78 8.35 5.97
C GLY A 159 -15.36 7.51 4.75
N VAL A 160 -14.07 7.45 4.43
CA VAL A 160 -13.56 6.56 3.38
C VAL A 160 -13.42 5.15 3.95
N GLN A 161 -13.81 4.15 3.19
CA GLN A 161 -13.60 2.74 3.56
C GLN A 161 -12.10 2.45 3.68
N SER A 162 -11.69 1.84 4.78
CA SER A 162 -10.31 1.40 5.01
C SER A 162 -9.99 0.16 4.18
N ARG A 163 -9.59 0.37 2.94
CA ARG A 163 -9.21 -0.70 2.02
C ARG A 163 -7.76 -0.52 1.62
N LEU A 164 -6.91 -1.38 2.15
CA LEU A 164 -5.46 -1.24 2.07
C LEU A 164 -4.82 -2.59 1.72
N HIS A 165 -3.58 -2.55 1.26
CA HIS A 165 -2.71 -3.71 1.10
C HIS A 165 -1.34 -3.42 1.71
N LEU A 166 -0.64 -4.46 2.13
CA LEU A 166 0.60 -4.37 2.87
C LEU A 166 1.77 -4.81 2.01
N ALA A 167 2.89 -4.09 2.08
CA ALA A 167 4.18 -4.54 1.57
C ALA A 167 5.21 -4.59 2.68
N VAL A 168 6.12 -5.56 2.61
CA VAL A 168 7.27 -5.67 3.49
C VAL A 168 8.56 -5.85 2.69
N SER A 169 9.67 -5.39 3.23
CA SER A 169 11.03 -5.67 2.73
C SER A 169 12.01 -5.77 3.89
N ASP A 170 13.11 -6.46 3.69
CA ASP A 170 14.15 -6.63 4.71
C ASP A 170 15.56 -6.34 4.16
N PRO A 171 16.61 -6.32 5.03
CA PRO A 171 17.99 -6.05 4.61
C PRO A 171 18.55 -7.02 3.56
N SER A 172 17.99 -8.24 3.42
CA SER A 172 18.42 -9.16 2.36
C SER A 172 17.99 -8.71 0.97
N GLY A 173 17.09 -7.71 0.90
CA GLY A 173 16.43 -7.23 -0.32
C GLY A 173 15.24 -8.09 -0.73
N ASP A 174 14.82 -9.01 0.12
CA ASP A 174 13.58 -9.75 -0.10
C ASP A 174 12.35 -8.84 0.11
N SER A 175 11.24 -9.18 -0.51
CA SER A 175 10.04 -8.37 -0.51
C SER A 175 8.78 -9.23 -0.66
N ALA A 176 7.73 -8.85 0.05
CA ALA A 176 6.42 -9.46 -0.14
C ALA A 176 5.30 -8.42 -0.14
N ILE A 177 4.24 -8.70 -0.91
CA ILE A 177 3.03 -7.91 -0.99
C ILE A 177 1.85 -8.80 -0.63
N PHE A 178 1.00 -8.30 0.25
CA PHE A 178 -0.15 -8.99 0.82
C PHE A 178 -1.42 -8.27 0.42
N GLU A 179 -2.25 -8.91 -0.40
CA GLU A 179 -3.54 -8.38 -0.88
C GLU A 179 -4.68 -9.29 -0.44
N TYR A 180 -5.78 -8.69 -0.03
CA TYR A 180 -7.01 -9.45 0.24
C TYR A 180 -7.95 -9.36 -0.97
N ILE A 181 -8.16 -10.50 -1.63
CA ILE A 181 -9.04 -10.64 -2.80
C ILE A 181 -10.19 -11.59 -2.42
N ASP A 182 -11.41 -11.09 -2.45
CA ASP A 182 -12.61 -11.87 -2.09
C ASP A 182 -12.47 -12.61 -0.74
N GLY A 183 -11.94 -11.92 0.26
CA GLY A 183 -11.74 -12.45 1.62
C GLY A 183 -10.58 -13.43 1.77
N ARG A 184 -9.71 -13.60 0.75
CA ARG A 184 -8.55 -14.49 0.77
C ARG A 184 -7.26 -13.70 0.69
N LEU A 185 -6.28 -14.07 1.50
CA LEU A 185 -4.96 -13.49 1.43
C LEU A 185 -4.19 -14.05 0.21
N VAL A 186 -3.77 -13.15 -0.67
CA VAL A 186 -2.87 -13.43 -1.79
C VAL A 186 -1.51 -12.80 -1.48
N ILE A 187 -0.44 -13.57 -1.65
CA ILE A 187 0.92 -13.16 -1.29
C ILE A 187 1.80 -13.24 -2.55
N HIS A 188 2.41 -12.10 -2.91
CA HIS A 188 3.48 -12.04 -3.91
C HIS A 188 4.80 -11.94 -3.16
N HIS A 189 5.65 -12.97 -3.24
CA HIS A 189 6.87 -13.07 -2.44
C HIS A 189 8.10 -13.27 -3.32
N GLY A 190 9.12 -12.48 -3.11
CA GLY A 190 10.43 -12.57 -3.75
C GLY A 190 11.04 -11.21 -4.08
N ARG A 191 12.34 -11.20 -4.33
CA ARG A 191 13.16 -10.00 -4.60
C ARG A 191 12.71 -9.18 -5.82
N GLN A 192 11.95 -9.76 -6.74
CA GLN A 192 11.41 -9.08 -7.92
C GLN A 192 10.23 -8.15 -7.61
N TYR A 193 9.56 -8.32 -6.47
CA TYR A 193 8.37 -7.56 -6.10
C TYR A 193 8.75 -6.25 -5.36
N GLN A 194 9.54 -5.41 -6.03
CA GLN A 194 10.16 -4.22 -5.45
C GLN A 194 9.25 -3.01 -5.38
N VAL A 195 8.21 -2.94 -6.20
CA VAL A 195 7.34 -1.75 -6.31
C VAL A 195 5.91 -2.12 -5.97
N MET A 196 5.23 -1.24 -5.23
CA MET A 196 3.80 -1.30 -4.98
C MET A 196 3.19 0.09 -5.07
N THR A 197 2.03 0.21 -5.70
CA THR A 197 1.24 1.46 -5.71
C THR A 197 -0.17 1.20 -5.16
N ASN A 198 -1.22 1.54 -5.87
CA ASN A 198 -2.62 1.36 -5.47
C ASN A 198 -3.34 0.44 -6.47
N SER A 199 -4.50 0.86 -6.98
CA SER A 199 -5.25 0.13 -8.02
C SER A 199 -4.47 -0.04 -9.33
N PRO A 200 -4.70 -1.13 -10.04
CA PRO A 200 -5.49 -2.30 -9.69
C PRO A 200 -4.71 -3.31 -8.84
N PHE A 201 -5.26 -4.51 -8.59
CA PHE A 201 -4.53 -5.61 -7.96
C PHE A 201 -3.17 -5.87 -8.59
N TYR A 202 -2.24 -6.41 -7.82
CA TYR A 202 -0.83 -6.49 -8.16
C TYR A 202 -0.55 -7.25 -9.46
N ASP A 203 -1.22 -8.37 -9.71
CA ASP A 203 -1.07 -9.13 -10.97
C ASP A 203 -1.44 -8.29 -12.20
N GLN A 204 -2.44 -7.44 -12.08
CA GLN A 204 -2.85 -6.55 -13.17
C GLN A 204 -1.82 -5.42 -13.37
N GLN A 205 -1.19 -4.94 -12.30
CA GLN A 205 -0.10 -3.97 -12.40
C GLN A 205 1.13 -4.59 -13.09
N LEU A 206 1.46 -5.85 -12.79
CA LEU A 206 2.52 -6.58 -13.48
C LEU A 206 2.23 -6.73 -14.99
N ALA A 207 1.00 -7.07 -15.37
CA ALA A 207 0.62 -7.16 -16.78
C ALA A 207 0.73 -5.81 -17.51
N ILE A 208 0.40 -4.69 -16.85
CA ILE A 208 0.58 -3.34 -17.39
C ILE A 208 2.08 -3.02 -17.52
N LEU A 209 2.89 -3.40 -16.54
CA LEU A 209 4.34 -3.21 -16.57
C LEU A 209 4.97 -3.95 -17.75
N ASP A 210 4.59 -5.21 -17.99
CA ASP A 210 5.09 -6.03 -19.11
C ASP A 210 4.86 -5.33 -20.46
N TYR A 211 3.69 -4.73 -20.66
CA TYR A 211 3.41 -3.93 -21.86
C TYR A 211 4.39 -2.76 -22.01
N TRP A 212 4.60 -1.98 -20.95
CA TRP A 212 5.48 -0.81 -21.00
C TRP A 212 6.96 -1.16 -21.11
N GLN A 213 7.37 -2.31 -20.57
CA GLN A 213 8.75 -2.81 -20.75
C GLN A 213 9.09 -3.08 -22.21
N GLN A 214 8.12 -3.52 -23.02
CA GLN A 214 8.31 -3.74 -24.47
C GLN A 214 8.54 -2.43 -25.22
N ILE A 215 7.96 -1.31 -24.75
CA ILE A 215 8.19 0.02 -25.33
C ILE A 215 9.58 0.54 -24.94
N GLY A 216 10.02 0.28 -23.73
CA GLY A 216 11.31 0.71 -23.17
C GLY A 216 11.28 2.12 -22.57
N GLY A 217 11.71 2.20 -21.30
CA GLY A 217 11.60 3.41 -20.49
C GLY A 217 12.42 4.60 -20.96
N LEU A 218 13.47 4.39 -21.79
CA LEU A 218 14.22 5.47 -22.44
C LEU A 218 13.51 5.99 -23.68
N THR A 219 12.57 5.23 -24.25
CA THR A 219 11.75 5.65 -25.39
C THR A 219 10.53 6.40 -24.89
N MET A 220 9.77 5.83 -23.95
CA MET A 220 8.58 6.42 -23.39
C MET A 220 8.19 5.80 -22.05
N LEU A 221 7.69 6.62 -21.12
CA LEU A 221 7.05 6.20 -19.88
C LEU A 221 5.69 6.88 -19.74
N PRO A 222 4.71 6.23 -19.08
CA PRO A 222 3.42 6.85 -18.83
C PRO A 222 3.56 8.00 -17.81
N GLY A 223 2.94 9.15 -18.05
CA GLY A 223 3.22 10.40 -17.34
C GLY A 223 2.15 10.85 -16.35
N THR A 224 1.01 10.15 -16.22
CA THR A 224 -0.05 10.59 -15.31
C THR A 224 0.23 10.27 -13.83
N ASN A 225 -0.57 10.83 -12.93
CA ASN A 225 -0.51 10.54 -11.50
C ASN A 225 -1.27 9.25 -11.11
N ARG A 226 -1.86 8.54 -12.07
CA ARG A 226 -2.58 7.28 -11.81
C ARG A 226 -1.64 6.21 -11.27
N ALA A 227 -2.17 5.34 -10.42
CA ALA A 227 -1.38 4.30 -9.77
C ALA A 227 -0.62 3.39 -10.74
N PRO A 228 -1.22 2.87 -11.85
CA PRO A 228 -0.50 2.05 -12.82
C PRO A 228 0.67 2.79 -13.48
N ASP A 229 0.48 4.07 -13.81
CA ASP A 229 1.53 4.88 -14.44
C ASP A 229 2.70 5.15 -13.49
N ARG A 230 2.40 5.39 -12.21
CA ARG A 230 3.43 5.54 -11.16
C ARG A 230 4.14 4.21 -10.89
N PHE A 231 3.43 3.08 -10.95
CA PHE A 231 4.02 1.75 -10.83
C PHE A 231 5.08 1.51 -11.92
N VAL A 232 4.74 1.78 -13.17
CA VAL A 232 5.65 1.64 -14.32
C VAL A 232 6.87 2.57 -14.16
N ARG A 233 6.65 3.86 -13.81
CA ARG A 233 7.78 4.79 -13.61
C ARG A 233 8.67 4.39 -12.45
N ALA A 234 8.08 4.00 -11.30
CA ALA A 234 8.84 3.54 -10.15
C ALA A 234 9.67 2.30 -10.50
N SER A 235 9.08 1.33 -11.20
CA SER A 235 9.74 0.09 -11.62
C SER A 235 10.91 0.35 -12.56
N PHE A 236 10.75 1.28 -13.49
CA PHE A 236 11.85 1.68 -14.36
C PHE A 236 12.96 2.40 -13.59
N TYR A 237 12.60 3.47 -12.86
CA TYR A 237 13.61 4.34 -12.24
C TYR A 237 14.33 3.68 -11.09
N ILE A 238 13.68 2.85 -10.25
CA ILE A 238 14.36 2.18 -9.14
C ILE A 238 15.47 1.24 -9.63
N ASN A 239 15.36 0.73 -10.85
CA ASN A 239 16.37 -0.11 -11.46
C ASN A 239 17.40 0.70 -12.28
N ALA A 240 17.02 1.86 -12.82
CA ALA A 240 17.85 2.70 -13.68
C ALA A 240 18.75 3.69 -12.92
N VAL A 241 18.41 4.06 -11.67
CA VAL A 241 19.25 4.96 -10.86
C VAL A 241 20.60 4.32 -10.53
N VAL A 242 21.58 5.19 -10.22
CA VAL A 242 22.93 4.76 -9.83
C VAL A 242 22.86 3.71 -8.72
N LYS A 243 23.62 2.62 -8.91
CA LYS A 243 23.76 1.54 -7.92
C LYS A 243 25.04 1.74 -7.14
N SER A 244 24.93 1.88 -5.83
CA SER A 244 26.06 2.14 -4.92
C SER A 244 25.87 1.43 -3.59
N PRO A 245 26.93 0.92 -2.96
CA PRO A 245 26.88 0.44 -1.59
C PRO A 245 26.96 1.60 -0.55
N ASP A 246 27.21 2.83 -0.99
CA ASP A 246 27.29 3.99 -0.10
C ASP A 246 25.89 4.58 0.14
N PRO A 247 25.38 4.59 1.39
CA PRO A 247 24.07 5.15 1.72
C PRO A 247 23.97 6.65 1.38
N LYS A 248 25.08 7.39 1.37
CA LYS A 248 25.11 8.80 0.94
C LYS A 248 24.77 8.99 -0.53
N ILE A 249 24.83 7.93 -1.33
CA ILE A 249 24.47 7.91 -2.74
C ILE A 249 23.11 7.18 -2.92
N ALA A 250 22.94 6.02 -2.29
CA ALA A 250 21.74 5.20 -2.44
C ALA A 250 20.49 5.89 -1.91
N VAL A 251 20.54 6.50 -0.71
CA VAL A 251 19.37 7.20 -0.12
C VAL A 251 18.91 8.38 -0.97
N PRO A 252 19.75 9.31 -1.44
CA PRO A 252 19.35 10.35 -2.37
C PRO A 252 18.84 9.82 -3.72
N ALA A 253 19.40 8.72 -4.24
CA ALA A 253 18.93 8.09 -5.47
C ALA A 253 17.49 7.60 -5.31
N VAL A 254 17.18 6.88 -4.22
CA VAL A 254 15.81 6.45 -3.89
C VAL A 254 14.89 7.66 -3.70
N MET A 255 15.33 8.70 -2.98
CA MET A 255 14.54 9.92 -2.80
C MET A 255 14.23 10.60 -4.15
N SER A 256 15.12 10.53 -5.14
CA SER A 256 14.88 11.08 -6.47
C SER A 256 13.80 10.29 -7.22
N VAL A 257 13.76 8.97 -7.07
CA VAL A 257 12.68 8.13 -7.61
C VAL A 257 11.35 8.50 -6.96
N MET A 258 11.34 8.62 -5.62
CA MET A 258 10.12 9.02 -4.90
C MET A 258 9.60 10.40 -5.33
N ARG A 259 10.48 11.35 -5.63
CA ARG A 259 10.09 12.67 -6.19
C ARG A 259 9.45 12.53 -7.57
N ASN A 260 9.98 11.67 -8.43
CA ASN A 260 9.42 11.44 -9.78
C ASN A 260 8.00 10.87 -9.75
N VAL A 261 7.69 10.02 -8.79
CA VAL A 261 6.37 9.39 -8.65
C VAL A 261 5.44 10.14 -7.70
N SER A 262 5.88 11.26 -7.15
CA SER A 262 5.08 12.12 -6.29
C SER A 262 4.01 12.88 -7.07
N VAL A 263 2.89 13.12 -6.41
CA VAL A 263 1.80 13.97 -6.93
C VAL A 263 2.01 15.39 -6.42
N PRO A 264 1.98 16.41 -7.28
CA PRO A 264 2.15 17.81 -6.86
C PRO A 264 1.18 18.21 -5.75
N TYR A 265 1.67 18.94 -4.76
CA TYR A 265 0.86 19.35 -3.61
C TYR A 265 -0.24 20.31 -4.03
N GLY A 266 -1.49 20.02 -3.61
CA GLY A 266 -2.64 20.86 -3.85
C GLY A 266 -3.14 20.86 -5.30
N ILE A 267 -2.71 19.88 -6.12
CA ILE A 267 -3.23 19.75 -7.49
C ILE A 267 -4.75 19.54 -7.47
N SER A 268 -5.45 20.24 -8.35
CA SER A 268 -6.89 20.10 -8.54
C SER A 268 -7.27 20.44 -9.98
N THR A 269 -8.42 19.92 -10.41
CA THR A 269 -9.06 20.31 -11.69
C THR A 269 -10.52 20.69 -11.40
N PRO A 270 -11.21 21.44 -12.27
CA PRO A 270 -12.60 21.85 -12.02
C PRO A 270 -13.56 20.70 -11.74
N ASP A 271 -13.32 19.52 -12.32
CA ASP A 271 -14.08 18.29 -12.16
C ASP A 271 -13.56 17.43 -10.99
N LYS A 272 -12.35 17.71 -10.48
CA LYS A 272 -11.69 16.97 -9.39
C LYS A 272 -10.99 17.92 -8.42
N PRO A 273 -11.72 18.50 -7.46
CA PRO A 273 -11.16 19.51 -6.54
C PRO A 273 -10.28 18.90 -5.43
N HIS A 274 -10.32 17.57 -5.23
CA HIS A 274 -9.67 16.87 -4.11
C HIS A 274 -8.76 15.73 -4.59
N ILE A 275 -7.89 16.01 -5.57
CA ILE A 275 -6.90 15.02 -6.01
C ILE A 275 -5.90 14.77 -4.88
N SER A 276 -5.66 13.49 -4.57
CA SER A 276 -4.65 13.10 -3.60
C SER A 276 -3.27 13.60 -4.00
N SER A 277 -2.60 14.31 -3.11
CA SER A 277 -1.26 14.86 -3.32
C SER A 277 -0.27 14.31 -2.30
N THR A 278 1.02 14.28 -2.66
CA THR A 278 2.07 13.78 -1.77
C THR A 278 2.21 14.66 -0.54
N ARG A 279 1.91 14.12 0.64
CA ARG A 279 2.00 14.79 1.94
C ARG A 279 3.40 14.69 2.52
N TRP A 280 3.98 13.49 2.45
CA TRP A 280 5.34 13.24 2.92
C TRP A 280 5.98 12.04 2.18
N ARG A 281 7.26 11.84 2.43
CA ARG A 281 8.06 10.73 1.91
C ARG A 281 8.92 10.18 3.01
N THR A 282 9.13 8.86 2.98
CA THR A 282 10.13 8.17 3.80
C THR A 282 11.16 7.51 2.89
N VAL A 283 12.38 7.41 3.40
CA VAL A 283 13.44 6.58 2.84
C VAL A 283 14.12 5.88 4.01
N CYS A 284 14.03 4.56 4.03
CA CYS A 284 14.57 3.69 5.07
C CYS A 284 15.82 2.97 4.53
N ASP A 285 16.93 3.14 5.19
CA ASP A 285 18.18 2.41 4.97
C ASP A 285 18.12 1.16 5.85
N GLN A 286 18.09 -0.03 5.26
CA GLN A 286 17.79 -1.31 5.91
C GLN A 286 19.03 -2.13 6.27
#